data_be96f9053dcc1137c975ba6c7630cb80
#
_entry.id   be96f9053dcc1137c975ba6c7630cb80
#
_cell.length_a   1.000
_cell.length_b   1.000
_cell.length_c   1.000
_cell.angle_alpha   90.00
_cell.angle_beta   90.00
_cell.angle_gamma   90.00
#
_symmetry.space_group_name_H-M   'P 1'
#
loop_
_entity.id
_entity.type
_entity.pdbx_description
1 polymer ?
#
loop_
_entity_poly.entity_id
_entity_poly.type
_entity_poly.pdbx_seq_one_letter_code
_entity_poly.pdbx_strand_id
1 'polypeptide(L)'
;MPTTATLYYAPDGFDTGRAKLMGRHAAGEGMLGGLVRHAGFDRMVALCGSEADAAAFRAQVAGFDPAMPAETLGAAELPRLAETGCLMLPGPDLSGFAWRRRRESRQAAFSLTGITHTIASASAMDAIAGLLVAPVQPWDALVCTSSAVQGAVRRLFQGEAHYLARRLGASRIEGPALPVIPLGVDTTALAPDPAARAEWRARLRVSAQDILVLHHGRLSFHAKGHPLPMFLGLARAAAAAPAGARVVLLLSGWFADAHQRRAFTEMAKALAPGLAIRLVERPETGTTLRAAADLFTLLSDNVQESFGLAPVEALAAGLPVVGTDWDGLRDTVRHGVTGFRVPTLLAGPMDDLAARHDTGMDSYDSYIGGIAQFTAVDVGAAEAAFAALIGDAGLRARMAAAARADALARYDWAVVVRQYHALWAEQATLRRAGRGERAAPLRGEEPMPRRPDPGRLFADYPSGRLAPETRLVLAPGLADAAAALARVQALLAVTGIAARRELLPSTESFQMLLEGLEAGPATAGALLAGTPPGRAPRLHRALAWLVKVDVLRQARDAA
;
A
#
# COMPACT_ATOMS: atom_id res chain seq x y z
N MET A 1 26.67 -1.99 -6.17
CA MET A 1 25.65 -2.62 -7.03
C MET A 1 24.46 -1.70 -7.02
N PRO A 2 23.85 -1.38 -8.14
CA PRO A 2 22.67 -0.53 -8.13
C PRO A 2 21.56 -1.29 -7.39
N THR A 3 21.16 -0.76 -6.27
CA THR A 3 20.04 -1.23 -5.49
C THR A 3 18.82 -0.38 -5.84
N THR A 4 18.49 -0.34 -7.13
CA THR A 4 17.24 0.24 -7.59
C THR A 4 16.11 -0.72 -7.24
N ALA A 5 15.03 -0.22 -6.68
CA ALA A 5 13.78 -0.95 -6.61
C ALA A 5 12.80 -0.37 -7.64
N THR A 6 12.05 -1.22 -8.31
CA THR A 6 10.89 -0.79 -9.09
C THR A 6 9.74 -0.55 -8.13
N LEU A 7 9.07 0.59 -8.23
CA LEU A 7 7.86 0.87 -7.46
C LEU A 7 6.62 0.36 -8.22
N TYR A 8 5.71 -0.32 -7.54
CA TYR A 8 4.37 -0.48 -8.07
C TYR A 8 3.61 0.82 -7.82
N TYR A 9 3.41 1.59 -8.89
CA TYR A 9 2.80 2.91 -8.79
C TYR A 9 1.33 2.86 -9.19
N ALA A 10 0.48 3.25 -8.24
CA ALA A 10 -0.93 3.55 -8.47
C ALA A 10 -1.22 4.89 -7.77
N PRO A 11 -1.79 5.90 -8.45
CA PRO A 11 -2.01 7.25 -7.88
C PRO A 11 -2.71 7.24 -6.53
N ASP A 12 -3.62 6.28 -6.30
CA ASP A 12 -4.30 6.12 -5.00
C ASP A 12 -3.36 5.91 -3.80
N GLY A 13 -2.14 5.45 -4.02
CA GLY A 13 -1.14 5.26 -2.97
C GLY A 13 -0.21 6.45 -2.74
N PHE A 14 -0.16 7.42 -3.67
CA PHE A 14 0.88 8.45 -3.72
C PHE A 14 0.37 9.88 -3.92
N ASP A 15 -0.93 10.07 -4.22
CA ASP A 15 -1.50 11.37 -4.53
C ASP A 15 -2.07 12.05 -3.29
N THR A 16 -1.50 13.18 -2.88
CA THR A 16 -1.94 14.02 -1.76
C THR A 16 -2.89 15.14 -2.18
N GLY A 17 -3.12 15.36 -3.47
CA GLY A 17 -4.02 16.38 -4.00
C GLY A 17 -5.52 16.12 -3.77
N ARG A 18 -5.87 15.06 -3.07
CA ARG A 18 -7.24 14.61 -2.84
C ARG A 18 -7.95 15.40 -1.74
N ALA A 19 -9.26 15.58 -1.91
CA ALA A 19 -10.12 16.28 -0.93
C ALA A 19 -10.13 15.62 0.46
N LYS A 20 -9.93 14.28 0.55
CA LYS A 20 -9.82 13.51 1.80
C LYS A 20 -8.43 12.88 1.89
N LEU A 21 -7.48 13.63 2.40
CA LEU A 21 -6.11 13.17 2.63
C LEU A 21 -6.09 12.16 3.79
N MET A 22 -5.53 10.98 3.52
CA MET A 22 -5.26 9.96 4.53
C MET A 22 -3.75 9.78 4.73
N GLY A 23 -3.33 9.32 5.91
CA GLY A 23 -1.91 9.13 6.24
C GLY A 23 -1.14 8.26 5.25
N ARG A 24 -1.80 7.28 4.60
CA ARG A 24 -1.17 6.43 3.57
C ARG A 24 -0.73 7.21 2.32
N HIS A 25 -1.50 8.26 1.91
CA HIS A 25 -1.14 9.10 0.77
C HIS A 25 0.10 9.93 1.07
N ALA A 26 0.12 10.58 2.26
CA ALA A 26 1.28 11.33 2.73
C ALA A 26 2.52 10.42 2.90
N ALA A 27 2.33 9.20 3.40
CA ALA A 27 3.41 8.22 3.52
C ALA A 27 3.97 7.78 2.16
N GLY A 28 3.10 7.52 1.17
CA GLY A 28 3.50 7.13 -0.18
C GLY A 28 4.23 8.26 -0.92
N GLU A 29 3.66 9.47 -0.91
CA GLU A 29 4.30 10.65 -1.51
C GLU A 29 5.64 10.94 -0.84
N GLY A 30 5.69 10.93 0.50
CA GLY A 30 6.92 11.12 1.25
C GLY A 30 7.97 10.08 0.92
N MET A 31 7.57 8.81 0.77
CA MET A 31 8.48 7.73 0.34
C MET A 31 9.02 7.97 -1.07
N LEU A 32 8.18 8.30 -2.03
CA LEU A 32 8.61 8.60 -3.40
C LEU A 32 9.62 9.76 -3.40
N GLY A 33 9.29 10.87 -2.72
CA GLY A 33 10.19 12.01 -2.58
C GLY A 33 11.49 11.67 -1.84
N GLY A 34 11.41 10.83 -0.80
CA GLY A 34 12.57 10.31 -0.08
C GLY A 34 13.50 9.48 -0.96
N LEU A 35 12.95 8.59 -1.78
CA LEU A 35 13.72 7.79 -2.73
C LEU A 35 14.36 8.67 -3.82
N VAL A 36 13.61 9.59 -4.40
CA VAL A 36 14.13 10.51 -5.42
C VAL A 36 15.33 11.30 -4.91
N ARG A 37 15.26 11.85 -3.68
CA ARG A 37 16.29 12.74 -3.14
C ARG A 37 17.46 12.02 -2.48
N HIS A 38 17.25 10.83 -1.92
CA HIS A 38 18.22 10.21 -1.01
C HIS A 38 18.68 8.79 -1.40
N ALA A 39 18.03 8.15 -2.37
CA ALA A 39 18.40 6.78 -2.72
C ALA A 39 19.66 6.71 -3.60
N GLY A 40 20.07 7.82 -4.25
CA GLY A 40 21.20 7.80 -5.17
C GLY A 40 20.97 6.90 -6.39
N PHE A 41 19.73 6.79 -6.83
CA PHE A 41 19.39 6.06 -8.04
C PHE A 41 19.72 6.88 -9.28
N ASP A 42 20.22 6.22 -10.34
CA ASP A 42 20.44 6.87 -11.65
C ASP A 42 19.12 7.20 -12.35
N ARG A 43 18.05 6.48 -12.03
CA ARG A 43 16.68 6.69 -12.51
C ARG A 43 15.67 6.07 -11.55
N MET A 44 14.49 6.64 -11.51
CA MET A 44 13.33 6.04 -10.86
C MET A 44 12.62 5.11 -11.83
N VAL A 45 12.25 3.92 -11.38
CA VAL A 45 11.53 2.92 -12.21
C VAL A 45 10.20 2.59 -11.55
N ALA A 46 9.11 2.64 -12.30
CA ALA A 46 7.79 2.22 -11.81
C ALA A 46 7.11 1.21 -12.72
N LEU A 47 6.42 0.26 -12.12
CA LEU A 47 5.44 -0.60 -12.79
C LEU A 47 4.07 0.06 -12.69
N CYS A 48 3.48 0.40 -13.82
CA CYS A 48 2.22 1.14 -13.91
C CYS A 48 1.11 0.29 -14.55
N GLY A 49 -0.12 0.49 -14.10
CA GLY A 49 -1.31 -0.22 -14.63
C GLY A 49 -1.84 0.37 -15.93
N SER A 50 -1.60 1.65 -16.18
CA SER A 50 -2.06 2.40 -17.34
C SER A 50 -1.07 3.49 -17.76
N GLU A 51 -1.23 4.04 -18.97
CA GLU A 51 -0.42 5.19 -19.42
C GLU A 51 -0.74 6.45 -18.61
N ALA A 52 -1.96 6.60 -18.11
CA ALA A 52 -2.32 7.69 -17.20
C ALA A 52 -1.51 7.61 -15.88
N ASP A 53 -1.37 6.41 -15.30
CA ASP A 53 -0.53 6.21 -14.11
C ASP A 53 0.94 6.48 -14.41
N ALA A 54 1.42 6.07 -15.58
CA ALA A 54 2.79 6.31 -16.02
C ALA A 54 3.08 7.82 -16.17
N ALA A 55 2.15 8.58 -16.75
CA ALA A 55 2.26 10.03 -16.87
C ALA A 55 2.24 10.70 -15.48
N ALA A 56 1.36 10.27 -14.57
CA ALA A 56 1.29 10.78 -13.21
C ALA A 56 2.59 10.51 -12.44
N PHE A 57 3.15 9.31 -12.56
CA PHE A 57 4.44 8.98 -11.95
C PHE A 57 5.57 9.90 -12.44
N ARG A 58 5.71 10.06 -13.76
CA ARG A 58 6.74 10.95 -14.34
C ARG A 58 6.59 12.39 -13.86
N ALA A 59 5.36 12.89 -13.81
CA ALA A 59 5.07 14.24 -13.33
C ALA A 59 5.44 14.41 -11.84
N GLN A 60 5.12 13.42 -11.02
CA GLN A 60 5.40 13.46 -9.58
C GLN A 60 6.91 13.38 -9.28
N VAL A 61 7.66 12.50 -9.99
CA VAL A 61 9.13 12.44 -9.89
C VAL A 61 9.76 13.76 -10.28
N ALA A 62 9.35 14.35 -11.41
CA ALA A 62 9.84 15.66 -11.87
C ALA A 62 9.51 16.79 -10.89
N GLY A 63 8.41 16.67 -10.13
CA GLY A 63 8.06 17.61 -9.07
C GLY A 63 9.03 17.59 -7.88
N PHE A 64 9.64 16.42 -7.60
CA PHE A 64 10.67 16.30 -6.56
C PHE A 64 12.08 16.67 -7.05
N ASP A 65 12.43 16.23 -8.25
CA ASP A 65 13.69 16.52 -8.92
C ASP A 65 13.50 16.48 -10.45
N PRO A 66 13.49 17.64 -11.14
CA PRO A 66 13.34 17.69 -12.60
C PRO A 66 14.46 16.99 -13.38
N ALA A 67 15.63 16.78 -12.76
CA ALA A 67 16.77 16.12 -13.40
C ALA A 67 16.72 14.58 -13.25
N MET A 68 15.86 14.05 -12.38
CA MET A 68 15.74 12.61 -12.13
C MET A 68 15.01 11.91 -13.29
N PRO A 69 15.66 11.01 -14.05
CA PRO A 69 14.98 10.23 -15.08
C PRO A 69 13.91 9.31 -14.47
N ALA A 70 12.73 9.25 -15.10
CA ALA A 70 11.61 8.42 -14.69
C ALA A 70 11.23 7.43 -15.80
N GLU A 71 11.52 6.15 -15.58
CA GLU A 71 11.18 5.05 -16.47
C GLU A 71 9.90 4.34 -15.97
N THR A 72 9.03 3.95 -16.91
CA THR A 72 7.79 3.24 -16.58
C THR A 72 7.70 1.92 -17.34
N LEU A 73 7.29 0.86 -16.63
CA LEU A 73 7.06 -0.47 -17.16
C LEU A 73 5.57 -0.77 -17.17
N GLY A 74 5.08 -1.39 -18.24
CA GLY A 74 3.72 -1.91 -18.33
C GLY A 74 3.64 -3.39 -17.92
N ALA A 75 2.42 -3.93 -17.87
CA ALA A 75 2.18 -5.33 -17.47
C ALA A 75 2.87 -6.37 -18.39
N ALA A 76 3.14 -6.03 -19.65
CA ALA A 76 3.87 -6.89 -20.58
C ALA A 76 5.39 -6.94 -20.30
N GLU A 77 5.91 -5.99 -19.55
CA GLU A 77 7.33 -5.83 -19.25
C GLU A 77 7.73 -6.38 -17.88
N LEU A 78 6.85 -7.15 -17.22
CA LEU A 78 7.16 -7.81 -15.94
C LEU A 78 8.51 -8.55 -15.90
N PRO A 79 8.98 -9.20 -16.98
CA PRO A 79 10.31 -9.82 -17.00
C PRO A 79 11.47 -8.86 -16.71
N ARG A 80 11.30 -7.57 -17.00
CA ARG A 80 12.30 -6.53 -16.75
C ARG A 80 12.47 -6.17 -15.27
N LEU A 81 11.55 -6.60 -14.39
CA LEU A 81 11.74 -6.48 -12.93
C LEU A 81 13.02 -7.19 -12.45
N ALA A 82 13.54 -8.13 -13.22
CA ALA A 82 14.84 -8.76 -12.94
C ALA A 82 16.02 -7.79 -13.04
N GLU A 83 15.89 -6.68 -13.78
CA GLU A 83 16.93 -5.65 -13.94
C GLU A 83 17.16 -4.90 -12.62
N THR A 84 16.06 -4.53 -11.95
CA THR A 84 16.12 -3.87 -10.63
C THR A 84 16.21 -4.87 -9.48
N GLY A 85 15.69 -6.07 -9.68
CA GLY A 85 15.75 -7.16 -8.73
C GLY A 85 14.81 -7.03 -7.51
N CYS A 86 14.03 -5.96 -7.40
CA CYS A 86 13.04 -5.78 -6.36
C CYS A 86 11.82 -5.03 -6.91
N LEU A 87 10.62 -5.49 -6.54
CA LEU A 87 9.37 -4.77 -6.71
C LEU A 87 8.85 -4.35 -5.34
N MET A 88 8.73 -3.04 -5.12
CA MET A 88 8.17 -2.46 -3.92
C MET A 88 6.71 -2.07 -4.12
N LEU A 89 5.84 -2.55 -3.24
CA LEU A 89 4.40 -2.30 -3.24
C LEU A 89 4.03 -1.33 -2.12
N PRO A 90 3.12 -0.37 -2.38
CA PRO A 90 2.67 0.59 -1.36
C PRO A 90 1.63 -0.01 -0.39
N GLY A 91 1.58 -1.32 -0.24
CA GLY A 91 0.64 -2.03 0.62
C GLY A 91 1.08 -3.46 0.94
N PRO A 92 0.28 -4.20 1.74
CA PRO A 92 0.67 -5.52 2.23
C PRO A 92 0.37 -6.66 1.25
N ASP A 93 -0.41 -6.46 0.18
CA ASP A 93 -0.78 -7.53 -0.75
C ASP A 93 0.33 -7.87 -1.74
N LEU A 94 1.21 -8.78 -1.34
CA LEU A 94 2.25 -9.35 -2.20
C LEU A 94 1.74 -10.53 -3.04
N SER A 95 0.59 -11.11 -2.69
CA SER A 95 0.11 -12.39 -3.23
C SER A 95 -0.03 -12.36 -4.75
N GLY A 96 -0.60 -11.29 -5.31
CA GLY A 96 -0.81 -11.17 -6.75
C GLY A 96 0.48 -11.25 -7.56
N PHE A 97 1.54 -10.58 -7.09
CA PHE A 97 2.84 -10.58 -7.76
C PHE A 97 3.65 -11.86 -7.49
N ALA A 98 3.51 -12.45 -6.32
CA ALA A 98 4.12 -13.75 -6.02
C ALA A 98 3.58 -14.84 -6.97
N TRP A 99 2.26 -14.87 -7.22
CA TRP A 99 1.64 -15.78 -8.18
C TRP A 99 2.04 -15.49 -9.63
N ARG A 100 2.17 -14.23 -10.05
CA ARG A 100 2.66 -13.86 -11.39
C ARG A 100 4.10 -14.33 -11.59
N ARG A 101 4.98 -14.07 -10.62
CA ARG A 101 6.37 -14.51 -10.62
C ARG A 101 6.46 -16.05 -10.73
N ARG A 102 5.60 -16.80 -10.03
CA ARG A 102 5.52 -18.25 -10.13
C ARG A 102 5.03 -18.72 -11.50
N ARG A 103 4.02 -18.07 -12.07
CA ARG A 103 3.49 -18.40 -13.41
C ARG A 103 4.58 -18.35 -14.48
N GLU A 104 5.48 -17.42 -14.38
CA GLU A 104 6.60 -17.27 -15.32
C GLU A 104 7.79 -18.19 -15.00
N SER A 105 7.67 -19.08 -14.03
CA SER A 105 8.75 -19.94 -13.53
C SER A 105 10.02 -19.19 -13.15
N ARG A 106 9.88 -17.95 -12.67
CA ARG A 106 10.96 -17.00 -12.40
C ARG A 106 11.01 -16.57 -10.92
N GLN A 107 10.79 -17.52 -10.01
CA GLN A 107 10.70 -17.23 -8.56
C GLN A 107 11.89 -16.45 -8.00
N ALA A 108 13.09 -16.66 -8.55
CA ALA A 108 14.30 -15.94 -8.16
C ALA A 108 14.63 -14.72 -9.03
N ALA A 109 13.71 -14.23 -9.90
CA ALA A 109 13.99 -13.09 -10.77
C ALA A 109 14.06 -11.77 -9.98
N PHE A 110 13.14 -11.58 -9.03
CA PHE A 110 13.06 -10.39 -8.19
C PHE A 110 12.46 -10.72 -6.82
N SER A 111 12.74 -9.88 -5.85
CA SER A 111 12.13 -9.90 -4.52
C SER A 111 10.87 -9.03 -4.50
N LEU A 112 9.96 -9.31 -3.57
CA LEU A 112 8.80 -8.47 -3.27
C LEU A 112 9.03 -7.77 -1.93
N THR A 113 8.78 -6.48 -1.87
CA THR A 113 8.78 -5.71 -0.63
C THR A 113 7.45 -4.98 -0.53
N GLY A 114 6.63 -5.31 0.46
CA GLY A 114 5.41 -4.57 0.78
C GLY A 114 5.58 -3.74 2.04
N ILE A 115 4.63 -2.85 2.28
CA ILE A 115 4.60 -2.04 3.50
C ILE A 115 3.21 -2.11 4.14
N THR A 116 3.17 -2.21 5.45
CA THR A 116 1.92 -2.09 6.21
C THR A 116 1.55 -0.63 6.41
N HIS A 117 0.25 -0.36 6.28
CA HIS A 117 -0.39 0.85 6.78
C HIS A 117 -1.33 0.45 7.93
N THR A 118 -2.60 0.83 7.90
CA THR A 118 -3.57 0.22 8.83
C THR A 118 -3.76 -1.26 8.51
N ILE A 119 -3.80 -2.10 9.54
CA ILE A 119 -4.07 -3.53 9.42
C ILE A 119 -5.44 -3.92 9.99
N ALA A 120 -6.23 -2.94 10.44
CA ALA A 120 -7.50 -3.19 11.12
C ALA A 120 -8.66 -3.54 10.18
N SER A 121 -8.54 -3.32 8.85
CA SER A 121 -9.59 -3.69 7.91
C SER A 121 -9.55 -5.17 7.54
N ALA A 122 -10.71 -5.79 7.29
CA ALA A 122 -10.82 -7.18 6.85
C ALA A 122 -9.94 -7.45 5.62
N SER A 123 -9.98 -6.57 4.60
CA SER A 123 -9.17 -6.72 3.39
C SER A 123 -7.66 -6.69 3.65
N ALA A 124 -7.19 -5.90 4.63
CA ALA A 124 -5.78 -5.89 5.01
C ALA A 124 -5.40 -7.17 5.78
N MET A 125 -6.26 -7.62 6.70
CA MET A 125 -6.06 -8.88 7.42
C MET A 125 -6.02 -10.07 6.46
N ASP A 126 -6.97 -10.16 5.52
CA ASP A 126 -7.04 -11.22 4.50
C ASP A 126 -5.80 -11.21 3.60
N ALA A 127 -5.37 -10.02 3.15
CA ALA A 127 -4.19 -9.90 2.31
C ALA A 127 -2.93 -10.37 3.04
N ILE A 128 -2.79 -10.03 4.32
CA ILE A 128 -1.65 -10.43 5.16
C ILE A 128 -1.71 -11.93 5.45
N ALA A 129 -2.83 -12.47 5.95
CA ALA A 129 -2.99 -13.90 6.23
C ALA A 129 -2.78 -14.74 4.96
N GLY A 130 -3.28 -14.26 3.82
CA GLY A 130 -3.12 -14.89 2.50
C GLY A 130 -1.68 -15.06 2.05
N LEU A 131 -0.71 -14.35 2.64
CA LEU A 131 0.72 -14.54 2.33
C LEU A 131 1.22 -15.91 2.74
N LEU A 132 0.61 -16.57 3.74
CA LEU A 132 1.00 -17.92 4.16
C LEU A 132 0.62 -19.02 3.16
N VAL A 133 -0.31 -18.74 2.26
CA VAL A 133 -0.73 -19.67 1.18
C VAL A 133 -0.30 -19.20 -0.21
N ALA A 134 0.22 -17.98 -0.32
CA ALA A 134 0.80 -17.47 -1.55
C ALA A 134 2.25 -17.98 -1.73
N PRO A 135 2.75 -18.07 -2.97
CA PRO A 135 4.12 -18.54 -3.24
C PRO A 135 5.16 -17.45 -2.96
N VAL A 136 5.06 -16.79 -1.80
CA VAL A 136 6.10 -15.89 -1.31
C VAL A 136 7.37 -16.68 -1.02
N GLN A 137 8.50 -16.00 -1.06
CA GLN A 137 9.81 -16.63 -0.93
C GLN A 137 10.54 -16.06 0.30
N PRO A 138 11.57 -16.74 0.83
CA PRO A 138 12.36 -16.23 1.96
C PRO A 138 13.04 -14.88 1.70
N TRP A 139 13.16 -14.49 0.44
CA TRP A 139 13.68 -13.17 0.02
C TRP A 139 12.59 -12.13 -0.23
N ASP A 140 11.35 -12.38 0.16
CA ASP A 140 10.27 -11.39 0.17
C ASP A 140 10.11 -10.81 1.57
N ALA A 141 9.65 -9.57 1.68
CA ALA A 141 9.46 -8.90 2.96
C ALA A 141 8.16 -8.10 2.99
N LEU A 142 7.52 -8.12 4.16
CA LEU A 142 6.44 -7.19 4.51
C LEU A 142 6.97 -6.26 5.61
N VAL A 143 7.33 -5.04 5.22
CA VAL A 143 7.81 -4.01 6.14
C VAL A 143 6.70 -3.61 7.08
N CYS A 144 6.95 -3.72 8.38
CA CYS A 144 6.09 -3.23 9.45
C CYS A 144 6.56 -1.84 9.86
N THR A 145 5.63 -0.87 9.92
CA THR A 145 5.98 0.51 10.24
C THR A 145 6.28 0.74 11.72
N SER A 146 5.91 -0.21 12.58
CA SER A 146 6.21 -0.19 14.02
C SER A 146 6.34 -1.61 14.59
N SER A 147 6.90 -1.71 15.81
CA SER A 147 6.99 -2.96 16.54
C SER A 147 5.61 -3.51 16.93
N ALA A 148 4.65 -2.62 17.22
CA ALA A 148 3.27 -2.99 17.51
C ALA A 148 2.59 -3.64 16.31
N VAL A 149 2.73 -3.05 15.12
CA VAL A 149 2.24 -3.62 13.86
C VAL A 149 2.91 -4.97 13.56
N GLN A 150 4.23 -5.07 13.73
CA GLN A 150 4.93 -6.36 13.58
C GLN A 150 4.35 -7.42 14.51
N GLY A 151 4.09 -7.06 15.79
CA GLY A 151 3.45 -7.96 16.76
C GLY A 151 2.06 -8.41 16.32
N ALA A 152 1.24 -7.51 15.77
CA ALA A 152 -0.09 -7.83 15.27
C ALA A 152 -0.04 -8.74 14.04
N VAL A 153 0.83 -8.45 13.06
CA VAL A 153 1.04 -9.31 11.88
C VAL A 153 1.52 -10.71 12.29
N ARG A 154 2.43 -10.82 13.26
CA ARG A 154 2.87 -12.12 13.78
C ARG A 154 1.72 -12.91 14.41
N ARG A 155 0.83 -12.27 15.19
CA ARG A 155 -0.35 -12.95 15.77
C ARG A 155 -1.29 -13.44 14.69
N LEU A 156 -1.52 -12.63 13.64
CA LEU A 156 -2.34 -13.03 12.50
C LEU A 156 -1.72 -14.26 11.79
N PHE A 157 -0.42 -14.25 11.53
CA PHE A 157 0.28 -15.40 10.97
C PHE A 157 0.22 -16.63 11.86
N GLN A 158 0.37 -16.48 13.17
CA GLN A 158 0.26 -17.60 14.12
C GLN A 158 -1.13 -18.24 14.11
N GLY A 159 -2.18 -17.41 14.11
CA GLY A 159 -3.57 -17.89 14.03
C GLY A 159 -3.84 -18.65 12.75
N GLU A 160 -3.48 -18.07 11.60
CA GLU A 160 -3.67 -18.68 10.29
C GLU A 160 -2.83 -19.95 10.13
N ALA A 161 -1.56 -19.94 10.53
CA ALA A 161 -0.70 -21.13 10.50
C ALA A 161 -1.26 -22.26 11.35
N HIS A 162 -1.78 -21.97 12.54
CA HIS A 162 -2.43 -22.97 13.39
C HIS A 162 -3.67 -23.58 12.71
N TYR A 163 -4.49 -22.73 12.08
CA TYR A 163 -5.66 -23.19 11.33
C TYR A 163 -5.24 -24.09 10.15
N LEU A 164 -4.27 -23.67 9.33
CA LEU A 164 -3.79 -24.44 8.18
C LEU A 164 -3.18 -25.78 8.60
N ALA A 165 -2.42 -25.81 9.69
CA ALA A 165 -1.85 -27.05 10.24
C ALA A 165 -2.94 -28.02 10.67
N ARG A 166 -3.95 -27.56 11.41
CA ARG A 166 -5.05 -28.43 11.90
C ARG A 166 -6.01 -28.84 10.78
N ARG A 167 -6.35 -27.92 9.89
CA ARG A 167 -7.38 -28.14 8.85
C ARG A 167 -6.85 -28.94 7.68
N LEU A 168 -5.61 -28.71 7.29
CA LEU A 168 -5.01 -29.25 6.07
C LEU A 168 -3.81 -30.19 6.33
N GLY A 169 -3.36 -30.33 7.57
CA GLY A 169 -2.13 -31.07 7.89
C GLY A 169 -0.86 -30.38 7.39
N ALA A 170 -0.92 -29.07 7.15
CA ALA A 170 0.24 -28.34 6.66
C ALA A 170 1.36 -28.33 7.71
N SER A 171 2.55 -28.77 7.33
CA SER A 171 3.74 -28.84 8.21
C SER A 171 4.81 -27.81 7.85
N ARG A 172 4.73 -27.19 6.67
CA ARG A 172 5.65 -26.16 6.21
C ARG A 172 4.88 -24.91 5.85
N ILE A 173 4.80 -23.98 6.81
CA ILE A 173 4.05 -22.73 6.69
C ILE A 173 5.04 -21.59 6.94
N GLU A 174 5.47 -20.92 5.88
CA GLU A 174 6.44 -19.85 5.94
C GLU A 174 5.84 -18.59 5.30
N GLY A 175 5.96 -17.45 5.98
CA GLY A 175 5.61 -16.13 5.46
C GLY A 175 6.85 -15.35 5.02
N PRO A 176 6.66 -14.13 4.48
CA PRO A 176 7.77 -13.23 4.18
C PRO A 176 8.46 -12.74 5.47
N ALA A 177 9.69 -12.20 5.32
CA ALA A 177 10.34 -11.49 6.42
C ALA A 177 9.51 -10.30 6.88
N LEU A 178 9.55 -9.99 8.19
CA LEU A 178 8.80 -8.89 8.82
C LEU A 178 9.76 -7.86 9.44
N PRO A 179 10.57 -7.13 8.66
CA PRO A 179 11.43 -6.08 9.21
C PRO A 179 10.59 -4.92 9.72
N VAL A 180 11.09 -4.22 10.78
CA VAL A 180 10.53 -2.96 11.23
C VAL A 180 11.34 -1.82 10.62
N ILE A 181 10.73 -1.06 9.71
CA ILE A 181 11.31 0.15 9.12
C ILE A 181 10.27 1.26 9.27
N PRO A 182 10.59 2.36 9.96
CA PRO A 182 9.66 3.45 10.18
C PRO A 182 9.35 4.21 8.89
N LEU A 183 8.29 5.02 8.91
CA LEU A 183 8.08 6.04 7.89
C LEU A 183 9.08 7.19 8.11
N GLY A 184 9.52 7.80 7.02
CA GLY A 184 10.36 8.99 7.06
C GLY A 184 9.56 10.28 7.02
N VAL A 185 10.23 11.37 7.36
CA VAL A 185 9.76 12.75 7.21
C VAL A 185 10.86 13.62 6.59
N ASP A 186 10.46 14.69 5.93
CA ASP A 186 11.41 15.72 5.46
C ASP A 186 11.77 16.63 6.65
N THR A 187 12.86 16.28 7.33
CA THR A 187 13.29 17.02 8.50
C THR A 187 13.77 18.44 8.18
N THR A 188 14.17 18.70 6.95
CA THR A 188 14.57 20.05 6.50
C THR A 188 13.34 20.94 6.35
N ALA A 189 12.30 20.47 5.68
CA ALA A 189 11.04 21.21 5.52
C ALA A 189 10.30 21.43 6.86
N LEU A 190 10.57 20.58 7.85
CA LEU A 190 9.98 20.64 9.18
C LEU A 190 10.87 21.32 10.22
N ALA A 191 11.99 21.93 9.80
CA ALA A 191 12.87 22.62 10.72
C ALA A 191 12.14 23.78 11.44
N PRO A 192 12.51 24.08 12.71
CA PRO A 192 11.98 25.24 13.42
C PRO A 192 12.15 26.51 12.59
N ASP A 193 11.06 27.27 12.41
CA ASP A 193 11.02 28.52 11.66
C ASP A 193 10.50 29.65 12.55
N PRO A 194 11.39 30.54 13.04
CA PRO A 194 11.01 31.66 13.88
C PRO A 194 10.09 32.68 13.19
N ALA A 195 10.23 32.87 11.88
CA ALA A 195 9.39 33.81 11.12
C ALA A 195 7.95 33.25 11.01
N ALA A 196 7.80 31.99 10.59
CA ALA A 196 6.51 31.31 10.59
C ALA A 196 5.89 31.23 11.99
N ARG A 197 6.70 31.03 13.05
CA ARG A 197 6.22 31.08 14.43
C ARG A 197 5.59 32.42 14.76
N ALA A 198 6.26 33.52 14.48
CA ALA A 198 5.77 34.86 14.77
C ALA A 198 4.47 35.15 13.99
N GLU A 199 4.45 34.84 12.71
CA GLU A 199 3.27 35.03 11.84
C GLU A 199 2.07 34.23 12.35
N TRP A 200 2.22 32.93 12.56
CA TRP A 200 1.11 32.08 13.00
C TRP A 200 0.60 32.45 14.39
N ARG A 201 1.51 32.79 15.33
CA ARG A 201 1.08 33.23 16.68
C ARG A 201 0.27 34.52 16.60
N ALA A 202 0.67 35.48 15.76
CA ALA A 202 -0.10 36.70 15.52
C ALA A 202 -1.49 36.40 14.93
N ARG A 203 -1.58 35.57 13.90
CA ARG A 203 -2.85 35.12 13.28
C ARG A 203 -3.78 34.42 14.28
N LEU A 204 -3.23 33.60 15.16
CA LEU A 204 -3.98 32.86 16.18
C LEU A 204 -4.28 33.70 17.44
N ARG A 205 -3.76 34.93 17.54
CA ARG A 205 -3.83 35.82 18.71
C ARG A 205 -3.29 35.14 19.99
N VAL A 206 -2.10 34.54 19.84
CA VAL A 206 -1.34 33.88 20.89
C VAL A 206 -0.10 34.71 21.18
N SER A 207 0.07 35.15 22.44
CA SER A 207 1.22 35.97 22.85
C SER A 207 2.50 35.14 23.00
N ALA A 208 3.64 35.79 23.09
CA ALA A 208 4.93 35.10 23.26
C ALA A 208 5.01 34.26 24.55
N GLN A 209 4.30 34.68 25.58
CA GLN A 209 4.28 34.00 26.90
C GLN A 209 3.22 32.89 27.00
N ASP A 210 2.19 32.87 26.08
CA ASP A 210 1.18 31.82 26.07
C ASP A 210 1.82 30.49 25.65
N ILE A 211 1.27 29.38 26.12
CA ILE A 211 1.70 28.03 25.78
C ILE A 211 0.71 27.43 24.80
N LEU A 212 1.17 27.16 23.57
CA LEU A 212 0.36 26.62 22.49
C LEU A 212 0.57 25.12 22.36
N VAL A 213 -0.48 24.36 22.61
CA VAL A 213 -0.55 22.91 22.43
C VAL A 213 -1.18 22.60 21.08
N LEU A 214 -0.47 21.93 20.20
CA LEU A 214 -0.96 21.54 18.89
C LEU A 214 -1.49 20.11 18.88
N HIS A 215 -2.71 19.93 18.41
CA HIS A 215 -3.22 18.66 17.89
C HIS A 215 -3.41 18.79 16.39
N HIS A 216 -2.78 17.90 15.61
CA HIS A 216 -2.88 17.93 14.15
C HIS A 216 -3.27 16.58 13.59
N GLY A 217 -4.28 16.55 12.70
CA GLY A 217 -4.77 15.37 12.03
C GLY A 217 -6.27 15.38 11.80
N ARG A 218 -6.81 14.24 11.38
CA ARG A 218 -8.27 14.08 11.25
C ARG A 218 -8.93 14.23 12.62
N LEU A 219 -9.89 15.16 12.71
CA LEU A 219 -10.65 15.39 13.94
C LEU A 219 -11.83 14.40 13.99
N SER A 220 -11.57 13.21 14.50
CA SER A 220 -12.53 12.12 14.56
C SER A 220 -12.38 11.35 15.87
N PHE A 221 -13.45 11.33 16.67
CA PHE A 221 -13.44 10.69 17.98
C PHE A 221 -13.44 9.17 17.90
N HIS A 222 -13.92 8.58 16.82
CA HIS A 222 -14.00 7.12 16.64
C HIS A 222 -12.85 6.53 15.79
N ALA A 223 -12.13 7.38 15.05
CA ALA A 223 -11.19 6.88 14.04
C ALA A 223 -9.79 7.51 14.12
N LYS A 224 -9.53 8.40 15.12
CA LYS A 224 -8.20 8.98 15.34
C LYS A 224 -7.85 9.02 16.82
N GLY A 225 -8.74 9.48 17.67
CA GLY A 225 -8.59 9.56 19.11
C GLY A 225 -9.75 10.33 19.75
N HIS A 226 -10.28 9.77 20.83
CA HIS A 226 -11.36 10.44 21.57
C HIS A 226 -10.83 11.71 22.25
N PRO A 227 -11.43 12.89 22.02
CA PRO A 227 -10.86 14.15 22.51
C PRO A 227 -11.01 14.36 24.03
N LEU A 228 -11.80 13.55 24.74
CA LEU A 228 -12.03 13.69 26.18
C LEU A 228 -10.74 13.73 27.01
N PRO A 229 -9.79 12.79 26.88
CA PRO A 229 -8.56 12.83 27.68
C PRO A 229 -7.72 14.08 27.43
N MET A 230 -7.71 14.57 26.18
CA MET A 230 -7.02 15.80 25.81
C MET A 230 -7.68 17.03 26.45
N PHE A 231 -8.99 17.16 26.35
CA PHE A 231 -9.71 18.31 26.92
C PHE A 231 -9.62 18.34 28.45
N LEU A 232 -9.89 17.22 29.12
CA LEU A 232 -9.81 17.14 30.58
C LEU A 232 -8.38 17.34 31.09
N GLY A 233 -7.41 16.62 30.49
CA GLY A 233 -6.02 16.70 30.87
C GLY A 233 -5.46 18.12 30.74
N LEU A 234 -5.73 18.80 29.60
CA LEU A 234 -5.28 20.17 29.39
C LEU A 234 -6.01 21.19 30.28
N ALA A 235 -7.33 21.04 30.46
CA ALA A 235 -8.10 21.96 31.32
C ALA A 235 -7.58 21.94 32.75
N ARG A 236 -7.27 20.75 33.30
CA ARG A 236 -6.71 20.58 34.62
C ARG A 236 -5.25 21.06 34.72
N ALA A 237 -4.45 20.69 33.72
CA ALA A 237 -3.03 21.08 33.68
C ALA A 237 -2.82 22.58 33.44
N ALA A 238 -3.81 23.32 32.97
CA ALA A 238 -3.72 24.76 32.73
C ALA A 238 -3.37 25.56 33.99
N ALA A 239 -3.68 25.05 35.18
CA ALA A 239 -3.29 25.65 36.47
C ALA A 239 -1.76 25.69 36.68
N ALA A 240 -0.98 24.86 35.98
CA ALA A 240 0.48 24.87 36.04
C ALA A 240 1.12 25.96 35.16
N ALA A 241 0.34 26.73 34.42
CA ALA A 241 0.87 27.80 33.57
C ALA A 241 1.52 28.92 34.43
N PRO A 242 2.64 29.49 33.98
CA PRO A 242 3.25 30.65 34.62
C PRO A 242 2.24 31.81 34.71
N ALA A 243 2.41 32.65 35.75
CA ALA A 243 1.53 33.79 35.97
C ALA A 243 1.42 34.68 34.70
N GLY A 244 0.20 34.97 34.29
CA GLY A 244 -0.10 35.77 33.08
C GLY A 244 -0.04 35.02 31.75
N ALA A 245 0.42 33.76 31.72
CA ALA A 245 0.39 32.93 30.52
C ALA A 245 -0.92 32.15 30.41
N ARG A 246 -1.44 32.03 29.19
CA ARG A 246 -2.60 31.18 28.89
C ARG A 246 -2.13 29.89 28.25
N VAL A 247 -2.86 28.81 28.51
CA VAL A 247 -2.75 27.58 27.72
C VAL A 247 -3.76 27.67 26.57
N VAL A 248 -3.28 27.48 25.34
CA VAL A 248 -4.09 27.53 24.13
C VAL A 248 -4.00 26.18 23.42
N LEU A 249 -5.12 25.52 23.20
CA LEU A 249 -5.21 24.32 22.37
C LEU A 249 -5.50 24.71 20.94
N LEU A 250 -4.61 24.34 20.02
CA LEU A 250 -4.80 24.48 18.59
C LEU A 250 -5.19 23.13 18.00
N LEU A 251 -6.44 23.04 17.54
CA LEU A 251 -6.94 21.92 16.74
C LEU A 251 -6.71 22.22 15.27
N SER A 252 -5.89 21.44 14.60
CA SER A 252 -5.61 21.59 13.17
C SER A 252 -5.95 20.33 12.42
N GLY A 253 -6.78 20.43 11.37
CA GLY A 253 -7.18 19.28 10.59
C GLY A 253 -8.52 19.44 9.89
N TRP A 254 -9.25 18.34 9.77
CA TRP A 254 -10.55 18.33 9.12
C TRP A 254 -11.53 17.38 9.82
N PHE A 255 -12.82 17.75 9.78
CA PHE A 255 -13.91 16.90 10.23
C PHE A 255 -14.49 16.12 9.05
N ALA A 256 -14.81 14.84 9.25
CA ALA A 256 -15.45 14.03 8.21
C ALA A 256 -16.86 14.55 7.86
N ASP A 257 -17.57 15.08 8.88
CA ASP A 257 -18.93 15.55 8.78
C ASP A 257 -19.29 16.55 9.91
N ALA A 258 -20.50 17.09 9.84
CA ALA A 258 -21.02 18.05 10.82
C ALA A 258 -21.25 17.41 12.22
N HIS A 259 -21.48 16.10 12.30
CA HIS A 259 -21.66 15.40 13.57
C HIS A 259 -20.35 15.38 14.37
N GLN A 260 -19.23 15.03 13.72
CA GLN A 260 -17.90 15.07 14.33
C GLN A 260 -17.58 16.48 14.87
N ARG A 261 -17.84 17.51 14.07
CA ARG A 261 -17.65 18.90 14.48
C ARG A 261 -18.46 19.25 15.72
N ARG A 262 -19.76 18.92 15.74
CA ARG A 262 -20.63 19.17 16.90
C ARG A 262 -20.10 18.45 18.14
N ALA A 263 -19.76 17.17 18.02
CA ALA A 263 -19.24 16.37 19.12
C ALA A 263 -18.00 17.01 19.74
N PHE A 264 -17.01 17.42 18.93
CA PHE A 264 -15.82 18.12 19.42
C PHE A 264 -16.16 19.44 20.12
N THR A 265 -17.08 20.22 19.54
CA THR A 265 -17.48 21.52 20.10
C THR A 265 -18.23 21.37 21.42
N GLU A 266 -19.14 20.41 21.52
CA GLU A 266 -19.91 20.13 22.74
C GLU A 266 -19.02 19.58 23.85
N MET A 267 -18.15 18.64 23.52
CA MET A 267 -17.17 18.10 24.48
C MET A 267 -16.20 19.19 24.97
N ALA A 268 -15.72 20.06 24.10
CA ALA A 268 -14.84 21.17 24.49
C ALA A 268 -15.54 22.09 25.50
N LYS A 269 -16.80 22.47 25.26
CA LYS A 269 -17.60 23.30 26.16
C LYS A 269 -17.87 22.62 27.51
N ALA A 270 -18.19 21.33 27.49
CA ALA A 270 -18.52 20.56 28.68
C ALA A 270 -17.31 20.24 29.56
N LEU A 271 -16.17 19.90 28.94
CA LEU A 271 -15.01 19.32 29.63
C LEU A 271 -13.88 20.33 29.87
N ALA A 272 -13.81 21.40 29.08
CA ALA A 272 -12.75 22.40 29.15
C ALA A 272 -13.28 23.83 28.93
N PRO A 273 -14.29 24.30 29.70
CA PRO A 273 -14.96 25.59 29.45
C PRO A 273 -14.03 26.81 29.58
N GLY A 274 -12.94 26.68 30.35
CA GLY A 274 -11.93 27.75 30.55
C GLY A 274 -10.75 27.69 29.63
N LEU A 275 -10.62 26.63 28.81
CA LEU A 275 -9.47 26.46 27.92
C LEU A 275 -9.65 27.29 26.64
N ALA A 276 -8.64 28.06 26.28
CA ALA A 276 -8.63 28.77 25.01
C ALA A 276 -8.39 27.79 23.86
N ILE A 277 -9.38 27.63 22.97
CA ILE A 277 -9.29 26.71 21.83
C ILE A 277 -9.28 27.51 20.53
N ARG A 278 -8.39 27.15 19.62
CA ARG A 278 -8.32 27.64 18.24
C ARG A 278 -8.52 26.47 17.28
N LEU A 279 -9.24 26.71 16.19
CA LEU A 279 -9.48 25.72 15.15
C LEU A 279 -8.96 26.25 13.82
N VAL A 280 -8.09 25.48 13.18
CA VAL A 280 -7.61 25.74 11.82
C VAL A 280 -7.92 24.53 10.96
N GLU A 281 -8.97 24.66 10.14
CA GLU A 281 -9.40 23.59 9.25
C GLU A 281 -8.65 23.64 7.93
N ARG A 282 -8.14 22.47 7.49
CA ARG A 282 -7.45 22.31 6.20
C ARG A 282 -6.41 23.41 5.94
N PRO A 283 -5.39 23.55 6.79
CA PRO A 283 -4.39 24.59 6.60
C PRO A 283 -3.72 24.40 5.24
N GLU A 284 -3.71 25.43 4.42
CA GLU A 284 -3.07 25.44 3.10
C GLU A 284 -1.55 25.20 3.19
N THR A 285 -0.96 25.48 4.36
CA THR A 285 0.46 25.37 4.66
C THR A 285 0.69 24.52 5.92
N GLY A 286 0.32 23.23 5.85
CA GLY A 286 0.33 22.32 7.00
C GLY A 286 1.67 22.18 7.73
N THR A 287 2.80 22.41 7.06
CA THR A 287 4.14 22.32 7.67
C THR A 287 4.47 23.50 8.56
N THR A 288 4.17 24.74 8.15
CA THR A 288 4.55 25.97 8.87
C THR A 288 3.74 26.21 10.13
N LEU A 289 2.49 25.71 10.21
CA LEU A 289 1.64 25.85 11.40
C LEU A 289 2.27 25.25 12.66
N ARG A 290 3.07 24.18 12.52
CA ARG A 290 3.77 23.54 13.65
C ARG A 290 4.73 24.47 14.34
N ALA A 291 5.32 25.41 13.63
CA ALA A 291 6.24 26.40 14.21
C ALA A 291 5.59 27.27 15.30
N ALA A 292 4.27 27.48 15.28
CA ALA A 292 3.56 28.24 16.30
C ALA A 292 3.54 27.56 17.67
N ALA A 293 3.61 26.23 17.72
CA ALA A 293 3.39 25.42 18.91
C ALA A 293 4.59 25.37 19.86
N ASP A 294 4.32 25.00 21.11
CA ASP A 294 5.31 24.76 22.17
C ASP A 294 5.38 23.27 22.52
N LEU A 295 4.31 22.50 22.29
CA LEU A 295 4.25 21.07 22.41
C LEU A 295 3.16 20.51 21.48
N PHE A 296 3.23 19.22 21.23
CA PHE A 296 2.28 18.49 20.40
C PHE A 296 1.55 17.43 21.21
N THR A 297 0.28 17.15 20.88
CA THR A 297 -0.46 16.05 21.48
C THR A 297 -1.21 15.21 20.47
N LEU A 298 -1.14 13.89 20.65
CA LEU A 298 -2.00 12.90 20.00
C LEU A 298 -2.29 11.77 20.99
N LEU A 299 -3.46 11.81 21.62
CA LEU A 299 -3.92 10.76 22.53
C LEU A 299 -4.80 9.77 21.76
N SER A 300 -4.15 9.00 20.87
CA SER A 300 -4.83 7.99 20.08
C SER A 300 -5.23 6.78 20.91
N ASP A 301 -6.47 6.33 20.74
CA ASP A 301 -7.05 5.12 21.32
C ASP A 301 -7.57 4.16 20.23
N ASN A 302 -7.18 4.40 18.99
CA ASN A 302 -7.73 3.74 17.81
C ASN A 302 -6.73 2.80 17.15
N VAL A 303 -7.19 1.61 16.77
CA VAL A 303 -6.38 0.55 16.13
C VAL A 303 -5.87 0.88 14.72
N GLN A 304 -6.23 2.04 14.16
CA GLN A 304 -5.70 2.50 12.86
C GLN A 304 -4.36 3.24 12.96
N GLU A 305 -3.93 3.66 14.15
CA GLU A 305 -2.70 4.45 14.32
C GLU A 305 -1.46 3.57 14.31
N SER A 306 -1.11 3.05 13.14
CA SER A 306 -0.04 2.06 12.98
C SER A 306 1.38 2.61 13.19
N PHE A 307 1.58 3.92 13.03
CA PHE A 307 2.90 4.56 13.14
C PHE A 307 2.89 5.87 13.92
N GLY A 308 2.02 6.81 13.53
CA GLY A 308 2.00 8.15 14.11
C GLY A 308 2.89 9.14 13.34
N LEU A 309 2.58 9.38 12.05
CA LEU A 309 3.35 10.31 11.23
C LEU A 309 3.32 11.74 11.81
N ALA A 310 2.15 12.24 12.25
CA ALA A 310 2.02 13.58 12.81
C ALA A 310 2.85 13.81 14.09
N PRO A 311 2.94 12.89 15.06
CA PRO A 311 3.93 12.95 16.15
C PRO A 311 5.38 13.03 15.67
N VAL A 312 5.76 12.24 14.65
CA VAL A 312 7.14 12.28 14.12
C VAL A 312 7.44 13.61 13.43
N GLU A 313 6.48 14.18 12.70
CA GLU A 313 6.58 15.53 12.14
C GLU A 313 6.71 16.60 13.24
N ALA A 314 6.01 16.41 14.36
CA ALA A 314 6.14 17.30 15.52
C ALA A 314 7.53 17.17 16.17
N LEU A 315 8.05 15.96 16.34
CA LEU A 315 9.43 15.75 16.81
C LEU A 315 10.44 16.42 15.88
N ALA A 316 10.25 16.30 14.56
CA ALA A 316 11.08 16.94 13.55
C ALA A 316 11.01 18.48 13.62
N ALA A 317 9.87 19.04 14.02
CA ALA A 317 9.72 20.48 14.28
C ALA A 317 10.27 20.91 15.64
N GLY A 318 10.86 20.00 16.42
CA GLY A 318 11.38 20.29 17.76
C GLY A 318 10.27 20.46 18.81
N LEU A 319 9.15 19.77 18.68
CA LEU A 319 8.06 19.81 19.65
C LEU A 319 8.10 18.57 20.54
N PRO A 320 8.14 18.72 21.88
CA PRO A 320 7.90 17.58 22.77
C PRO A 320 6.48 17.05 22.59
N VAL A 321 6.32 15.72 22.61
CA VAL A 321 5.06 15.05 22.29
C VAL A 321 4.43 14.48 23.56
N VAL A 322 3.16 14.79 23.82
CA VAL A 322 2.32 14.02 24.74
C VAL A 322 1.45 13.09 23.91
N GLY A 323 1.80 11.82 23.89
CA GLY A 323 1.11 10.78 23.12
C GLY A 323 0.73 9.59 23.99
N THR A 324 -0.21 8.76 23.53
CA THR A 324 -0.57 7.53 24.25
C THR A 324 0.52 6.46 24.15
N ASP A 325 0.64 5.62 25.16
CA ASP A 325 1.45 4.38 25.12
C ASP A 325 0.69 3.31 24.32
N TRP A 326 0.49 3.61 23.04
CA TRP A 326 -0.37 2.89 22.12
C TRP A 326 0.26 2.76 20.73
N ASP A 327 0.15 1.57 20.12
CA ASP A 327 0.55 1.26 18.76
C ASP A 327 1.93 1.85 18.37
N GLY A 328 2.04 2.53 17.23
CA GLY A 328 3.28 3.10 16.72
C GLY A 328 3.84 4.26 17.56
N LEU A 329 3.00 4.92 18.41
CA LEU A 329 3.50 5.96 19.32
C LEU A 329 4.46 5.41 20.36
N ARG A 330 4.40 4.12 20.65
CA ARG A 330 5.35 3.43 21.56
C ARG A 330 6.79 3.43 21.02
N ASP A 331 6.93 3.40 19.70
CA ASP A 331 8.23 3.43 19.02
C ASP A 331 8.69 4.86 18.74
N THR A 332 7.77 5.78 18.48
CA THR A 332 8.08 7.13 18.02
C THR A 332 8.34 8.11 19.17
N VAL A 333 7.66 7.96 20.31
CA VAL A 333 7.83 8.84 21.50
C VAL A 333 8.67 8.15 22.56
N ARG A 334 9.84 8.72 22.86
CA ARG A 334 10.71 8.24 23.96
C ARG A 334 10.29 8.92 25.26
N HIS A 335 9.60 8.14 26.12
CA HIS A 335 9.06 8.63 27.40
C HIS A 335 10.15 9.26 28.27
N GLY A 336 9.89 10.48 28.75
CA GLY A 336 10.81 11.27 29.56
C GLY A 336 11.99 11.91 28.79
N VAL A 337 12.10 11.66 27.47
CA VAL A 337 13.21 12.16 26.64
C VAL A 337 12.71 13.10 25.54
N THR A 338 11.82 12.60 24.66
CA THR A 338 11.26 13.40 23.56
C THR A 338 9.82 13.83 23.83
N GLY A 339 9.29 13.45 24.99
CA GLY A 339 7.93 13.72 25.41
C GLY A 339 7.47 12.71 26.46
N PHE A 340 6.16 12.58 26.63
CA PHE A 340 5.54 11.65 27.56
C PHE A 340 4.60 10.69 26.87
N ARG A 341 4.64 9.40 27.25
CA ARG A 341 3.66 8.40 26.86
C ARG A 341 2.64 8.23 27.98
N VAL A 342 1.37 8.43 27.64
CA VAL A 342 0.23 8.31 28.55
C VAL A 342 -0.26 6.86 28.52
N PRO A 343 -0.37 6.17 29.66
CA PRO A 343 -0.84 4.78 29.71
C PRO A 343 -2.22 4.59 29.11
N THR A 344 -2.42 3.40 28.54
CA THR A 344 -3.72 2.98 27.98
C THR A 344 -4.14 1.63 28.53
N LEU A 345 -5.44 1.37 28.57
CA LEU A 345 -6.03 0.11 28.99
C LEU A 345 -7.09 -0.32 27.98
N LEU A 346 -6.86 -1.47 27.35
CA LEU A 346 -7.81 -2.09 26.43
C LEU A 346 -8.61 -3.16 27.14
N ALA A 347 -9.93 -3.08 27.05
CA ALA A 347 -10.80 -4.19 27.47
C ALA A 347 -10.68 -5.37 26.48
N GLY A 348 -10.87 -6.58 26.97
CA GLY A 348 -10.94 -7.79 26.16
C GLY A 348 -11.63 -8.91 26.92
N PRO A 349 -12.11 -9.97 26.23
CA PRO A 349 -12.15 -10.16 24.77
C PRO A 349 -13.20 -9.30 24.05
N MET A 350 -13.12 -9.22 22.70
CA MET A 350 -14.02 -8.42 21.85
C MET A 350 -14.52 -9.24 20.64
N ASP A 351 -14.74 -10.53 20.82
CA ASP A 351 -15.17 -11.45 19.75
C ASP A 351 -16.55 -11.07 19.19
N ASP A 352 -17.40 -10.46 20.01
CA ASP A 352 -18.70 -9.96 19.62
C ASP A 352 -18.60 -8.78 18.64
N LEU A 353 -17.63 -7.87 18.81
CA LEU A 353 -17.39 -6.78 17.87
C LEU A 353 -16.87 -7.31 16.53
N ALA A 354 -15.96 -8.28 16.56
CA ALA A 354 -15.46 -8.94 15.36
C ALA A 354 -16.60 -9.63 14.60
N ALA A 355 -17.44 -10.44 15.29
CA ALA A 355 -18.58 -11.13 14.69
C ALA A 355 -19.60 -10.16 14.05
N ARG A 356 -19.88 -9.01 14.69
CA ARG A 356 -20.78 -7.99 14.13
C ARG A 356 -20.22 -7.38 12.84
N HIS A 357 -18.90 -7.17 12.79
CA HIS A 357 -18.24 -6.68 11.58
C HIS A 357 -18.24 -7.72 10.45
N ASP A 358 -17.89 -8.97 10.75
CA ASP A 358 -17.86 -10.08 9.78
C ASP A 358 -19.24 -10.36 9.16
N THR A 359 -20.31 -10.23 9.94
CA THR A 359 -21.69 -10.41 9.46
C THR A 359 -22.25 -9.17 8.73
N GLY A 360 -21.49 -8.09 8.64
CA GLY A 360 -21.92 -6.84 8.00
C GLY A 360 -22.95 -6.03 8.83
N MET A 361 -23.16 -6.38 10.11
CA MET A 361 -23.98 -5.59 11.02
C MET A 361 -23.33 -4.25 11.33
N ASP A 362 -22.02 -4.23 11.46
CA ASP A 362 -21.23 -3.03 11.70
C ASP A 362 -20.36 -2.68 10.50
N SER A 363 -20.37 -1.38 10.14
CA SER A 363 -19.42 -0.82 9.18
C SER A 363 -18.00 -0.87 9.77
N TYR A 364 -16.99 -0.71 8.92
CA TYR A 364 -15.60 -0.57 9.36
C TYR A 364 -15.43 0.55 10.40
N ASP A 365 -16.04 1.72 10.18
CA ASP A 365 -15.97 2.84 11.12
C ASP A 365 -16.66 2.52 12.46
N SER A 366 -17.77 1.77 12.44
CA SER A 366 -18.45 1.32 13.65
C SER A 366 -17.61 0.32 14.43
N TYR A 367 -16.96 -0.62 13.73
CA TYR A 367 -16.08 -1.63 14.31
C TYR A 367 -14.88 -1.00 15.03
N ILE A 368 -14.12 -0.15 14.34
CA ILE A 368 -12.96 0.51 14.96
C ILE A 368 -13.38 1.48 16.07
N GLY A 369 -14.51 2.16 15.91
CA GLY A 369 -15.08 3.03 16.94
C GLY A 369 -15.52 2.26 18.18
N GLY A 370 -16.08 1.06 18.01
CA GLY A 370 -16.41 0.15 19.09
C GLY A 370 -15.18 -0.27 19.90
N ILE A 371 -14.09 -0.63 19.24
CA ILE A 371 -12.83 -0.96 19.91
C ILE A 371 -12.29 0.27 20.66
N ALA A 372 -12.27 1.43 20.02
CA ALA A 372 -11.79 2.67 20.63
C ALA A 372 -12.63 3.06 21.87
N GLN A 373 -13.95 2.84 21.86
CA GLN A 373 -14.82 3.11 22.99
C GLN A 373 -14.42 2.33 24.26
N PHE A 374 -13.82 1.15 24.09
CA PHE A 374 -13.36 0.30 25.20
C PHE A 374 -11.84 0.35 25.40
N THR A 375 -11.18 1.35 24.81
CA THR A 375 -9.77 1.67 25.02
C THR A 375 -9.66 2.91 25.91
N ALA A 376 -9.34 2.72 27.17
CA ALA A 376 -9.17 3.83 28.10
C ALA A 376 -7.80 4.49 27.96
N VAL A 377 -7.77 5.82 28.01
CA VAL A 377 -6.56 6.63 28.14
C VAL A 377 -6.53 7.22 29.54
N ASP A 378 -5.42 7.09 30.24
CA ASP A 378 -5.27 7.61 31.62
C ASP A 378 -5.26 9.14 31.62
N VAL A 379 -6.38 9.74 32.03
CA VAL A 379 -6.54 11.19 32.10
C VAL A 379 -5.63 11.83 33.15
N GLY A 380 -5.37 11.13 34.28
CA GLY A 380 -4.48 11.64 35.32
C GLY A 380 -3.03 11.70 34.86
N ALA A 381 -2.58 10.66 34.16
CA ALA A 381 -1.26 10.66 33.54
C ALA A 381 -1.14 11.69 32.40
N ALA A 382 -2.19 11.91 31.62
CA ALA A 382 -2.23 12.97 30.62
C ALA A 382 -2.13 14.36 31.26
N GLU A 383 -2.90 14.63 32.33
CA GLU A 383 -2.82 15.85 33.13
C GLU A 383 -1.40 16.10 33.65
N ALA A 384 -0.79 15.09 34.30
CA ALA A 384 0.56 15.20 34.80
C ALA A 384 1.60 15.50 33.71
N ALA A 385 1.49 14.84 32.55
CA ALA A 385 2.36 15.07 31.40
C ALA A 385 2.24 16.50 30.86
N PHE A 386 1.01 16.98 30.69
CA PHE A 386 0.74 18.36 30.29
C PHE A 386 1.23 19.37 31.32
N ALA A 387 0.92 19.16 32.62
CA ALA A 387 1.35 20.06 33.70
C ALA A 387 2.86 20.19 33.75
N ALA A 388 3.60 19.09 33.62
CA ALA A 388 5.06 19.11 33.60
C ALA A 388 5.62 19.97 32.44
N LEU A 389 5.08 19.80 31.24
CA LEU A 389 5.53 20.57 30.08
C LEU A 389 5.01 22.02 30.10
N ILE A 390 3.85 22.29 30.65
CA ILE A 390 3.29 23.64 30.78
C ILE A 390 4.07 24.44 31.85
N GLY A 391 4.35 23.84 33.02
CA GLY A 391 4.96 24.52 34.13
C GLY A 391 6.49 24.72 34.01
N ASP A 392 7.20 23.84 33.30
CA ASP A 392 8.67 23.88 33.22
C ASP A 392 9.16 24.18 31.78
N ALA A 393 9.53 25.44 31.54
CA ALA A 393 10.12 25.88 30.28
C ALA A 393 11.46 25.22 29.96
N GLY A 394 12.28 24.93 31.01
CA GLY A 394 13.56 24.25 30.85
C GLY A 394 13.37 22.80 30.40
N LEU A 395 12.39 22.09 30.97
CA LEU A 395 12.03 20.74 30.54
C LEU A 395 11.55 20.74 29.09
N ARG A 396 10.66 21.67 28.72
CA ARG A 396 10.21 21.82 27.30
C ARG A 396 11.38 22.01 26.35
N ALA A 397 12.31 22.92 26.69
CA ALA A 397 13.46 23.19 25.83
C ALA A 397 14.39 21.97 25.69
N ARG A 398 14.67 21.25 26.79
CA ARG A 398 15.48 20.01 26.74
C ARG A 398 14.80 18.94 25.89
N MET A 399 13.49 18.71 26.09
CA MET A 399 12.75 17.71 25.32
C MET A 399 12.60 18.13 23.85
N ALA A 400 12.44 19.41 23.55
CA ALA A 400 12.39 19.94 22.18
C ALA A 400 13.71 19.66 21.43
N ALA A 401 14.84 19.93 22.05
CA ALA A 401 16.15 19.62 21.48
C ALA A 401 16.34 18.11 21.25
N ALA A 402 15.95 17.29 22.25
CA ALA A 402 16.02 15.83 22.14
C ALA A 402 15.06 15.30 21.05
N ALA A 403 13.85 15.84 20.92
CA ALA A 403 12.87 15.50 19.91
C ALA A 403 13.42 15.73 18.49
N ARG A 404 13.98 16.92 18.26
CA ARG A 404 14.60 17.26 16.98
C ARG A 404 15.79 16.34 16.64
N ALA A 405 16.67 16.11 17.61
CA ALA A 405 17.82 15.22 17.45
C ALA A 405 17.40 13.78 17.12
N ASP A 406 16.39 13.25 17.82
CA ASP A 406 15.85 11.91 17.59
C ASP A 406 15.21 11.78 16.21
N ALA A 407 14.45 12.79 15.77
CA ALA A 407 13.83 12.82 14.44
C ALA A 407 14.89 12.80 13.32
N LEU A 408 15.94 13.62 13.43
CA LEU A 408 17.06 13.63 12.48
C LEU A 408 17.79 12.29 12.43
N ALA A 409 17.98 11.64 13.57
CA ALA A 409 18.73 10.40 13.65
C ALA A 409 17.96 9.16 13.17
N ARG A 410 16.62 9.17 13.23
CA ARG A 410 15.81 7.97 13.04
C ARG A 410 14.78 8.07 11.92
N TYR A 411 14.24 9.26 11.68
CA TYR A 411 13.06 9.46 10.83
C TYR A 411 13.32 10.35 9.62
N ASP A 412 14.51 10.93 9.48
CA ASP A 412 14.87 11.60 8.23
C ASP A 412 14.86 10.62 7.06
N TRP A 413 14.31 11.03 5.91
CA TRP A 413 14.24 10.15 4.74
C TRP A 413 15.61 9.61 4.33
N ALA A 414 16.69 10.36 4.51
CA ALA A 414 18.04 9.85 4.22
C ALA A 414 18.42 8.67 5.13
N VAL A 415 17.91 8.63 6.35
CA VAL A 415 18.13 7.52 7.30
C VAL A 415 17.24 6.33 6.94
N VAL A 416 15.97 6.58 6.68
CA VAL A 416 14.98 5.54 6.37
C VAL A 416 15.31 4.86 5.05
N VAL A 417 15.70 5.59 4.01
CA VAL A 417 16.12 5.04 2.72
C VAL A 417 17.32 4.11 2.87
N ARG A 418 18.29 4.43 3.73
CA ARG A 418 19.40 3.50 4.01
C ARG A 418 18.94 2.16 4.59
N GLN A 419 17.87 2.15 5.40
CA GLN A 419 17.31 0.90 5.93
C GLN A 419 16.65 0.07 4.81
N TYR A 420 15.95 0.71 3.86
CA TYR A 420 15.45 0.01 2.68
C TYR A 420 16.57 -0.54 1.79
N HIS A 421 17.66 0.21 1.60
CA HIS A 421 18.82 -0.30 0.86
C HIS A 421 19.43 -1.53 1.53
N ALA A 422 19.56 -1.54 2.85
CA ALA A 422 20.05 -2.69 3.60
C ALA A 422 19.12 -3.91 3.42
N LEU A 423 17.81 -3.70 3.52
CA LEU A 423 16.81 -4.74 3.28
C LEU A 423 16.90 -5.31 1.86
N TRP A 424 16.94 -4.46 0.83
CA TRP A 424 17.02 -4.93 -0.56
C TRP A 424 18.33 -5.65 -0.87
N ALA A 425 19.44 -5.25 -0.25
CA ALA A 425 20.72 -5.96 -0.36
C ALA A 425 20.67 -7.36 0.29
N GLU A 426 20.04 -7.48 1.46
CA GLU A 426 19.78 -8.74 2.13
C GLU A 426 18.88 -9.65 1.27
N GLN A 427 17.74 -9.13 0.80
CA GLN A 427 16.84 -9.85 -0.10
C GLN A 427 17.57 -10.34 -1.36
N ALA A 428 18.42 -9.51 -1.98
CA ALA A 428 19.19 -9.89 -3.15
C ALA A 428 20.19 -11.00 -2.83
N THR A 429 20.77 -11.02 -1.63
CA THR A 429 21.68 -12.07 -1.17
C THR A 429 20.94 -13.39 -0.94
N LEU A 430 19.82 -13.36 -0.23
CA LEU A 430 18.97 -14.54 -0.01
C LEU A 430 18.46 -15.10 -1.35
N ARG A 431 18.06 -14.25 -2.29
CA ARG A 431 17.60 -14.65 -3.61
C ARG A 431 18.69 -15.33 -4.44
N ARG A 432 19.92 -14.84 -4.40
CA ARG A 432 21.05 -15.48 -5.07
C ARG A 432 21.39 -16.85 -4.46
N ALA A 433 21.31 -16.95 -3.13
CA ALA A 433 21.54 -18.21 -2.42
C ALA A 433 20.41 -19.22 -2.64
N GLY A 434 19.16 -18.73 -2.75
CA GLY A 434 17.96 -19.55 -2.88
C GLY A 434 17.63 -20.04 -4.30
N ARG A 435 18.53 -19.95 -5.27
CA ARG A 435 18.35 -20.43 -6.66
C ARG A 435 18.23 -21.96 -6.81
N GLY A 436 18.22 -22.73 -5.73
CA GLY A 436 18.05 -24.16 -5.71
C GLY A 436 16.58 -24.63 -5.80
N GLU A 437 16.35 -25.89 -5.50
CA GLU A 437 15.09 -26.65 -5.68
C GLU A 437 13.79 -26.01 -5.15
N ARG A 438 13.86 -25.06 -4.20
CA ARG A 438 12.69 -24.40 -3.63
C ARG A 438 12.01 -23.36 -4.55
N ALA A 439 12.70 -22.92 -5.58
CA ALA A 439 12.22 -21.81 -6.42
C ALA A 439 11.51 -22.28 -7.70
N ALA A 440 11.73 -23.51 -8.15
CA ALA A 440 11.13 -24.02 -9.38
C ALA A 440 9.78 -24.68 -9.10
N PRO A 441 8.73 -24.40 -9.89
CA PRO A 441 7.52 -25.23 -9.87
C PRO A 441 7.88 -26.65 -10.28
N LEU A 442 7.26 -27.64 -9.65
CA LEU A 442 7.42 -29.04 -10.02
C LEU A 442 6.92 -29.24 -11.46
N ARG A 443 7.59 -30.13 -12.20
CA ARG A 443 7.22 -30.43 -13.58
C ARG A 443 5.78 -30.93 -13.65
N GLY A 444 4.94 -30.29 -14.48
CA GLY A 444 3.52 -30.63 -14.62
C GLY A 444 2.59 -29.96 -13.60
N GLU A 445 3.12 -29.20 -12.67
CA GLU A 445 2.34 -28.45 -11.69
C GLU A 445 1.66 -27.23 -12.34
N GLU A 446 0.39 -26.96 -11.99
CA GLU A 446 -0.29 -25.74 -12.43
C GLU A 446 0.36 -24.50 -11.78
N PRO A 447 0.94 -23.59 -12.57
CA PRO A 447 1.69 -22.47 -12.00
C PRO A 447 0.82 -21.50 -11.20
N MET A 448 -0.48 -21.45 -11.49
CA MET A 448 -1.43 -20.56 -10.82
C MET A 448 -2.78 -21.28 -10.58
N PRO A 449 -2.85 -22.19 -9.60
CA PRO A 449 -4.01 -23.06 -9.40
C PRO A 449 -5.31 -22.30 -9.09
N ARG A 450 -5.22 -21.08 -8.54
CA ARG A 450 -6.39 -20.23 -8.28
C ARG A 450 -6.96 -19.56 -9.54
N ARG A 451 -6.19 -19.49 -10.63
CA ARG A 451 -6.55 -18.94 -11.94
C ARG A 451 -5.87 -19.75 -13.02
N PRO A 452 -6.28 -21.01 -13.20
CA PRO A 452 -5.68 -21.91 -14.18
C PRO A 452 -5.96 -21.44 -15.62
N ASP A 453 -5.37 -22.11 -16.57
CA ASP A 453 -5.64 -21.89 -17.99
C ASP A 453 -7.15 -22.05 -18.28
N PRO A 454 -7.81 -21.05 -18.91
CA PRO A 454 -9.26 -21.11 -19.17
C PRO A 454 -9.67 -22.31 -20.03
N GLY A 455 -8.82 -22.72 -20.96
CA GLY A 455 -9.08 -23.89 -21.80
C GLY A 455 -9.06 -25.21 -21.02
N ARG A 456 -8.39 -25.25 -19.86
CA ARG A 456 -8.43 -26.39 -18.92
C ARG A 456 -9.57 -26.25 -17.92
N LEU A 457 -9.73 -25.08 -17.32
CA LEU A 457 -10.77 -24.84 -16.30
C LEU A 457 -12.17 -25.09 -16.86
N PHE A 458 -12.44 -24.63 -18.07
CA PHE A 458 -13.74 -24.76 -18.73
C PHE A 458 -13.78 -25.90 -19.77
N ALA A 459 -13.02 -26.96 -19.49
CA ALA A 459 -12.85 -28.09 -20.40
C ALA A 459 -14.16 -28.76 -20.80
N ASP A 460 -15.12 -28.80 -19.88
CA ASP A 460 -16.39 -29.50 -20.03
C ASP A 460 -17.52 -28.62 -20.61
N TYR A 461 -17.21 -27.33 -20.90
CA TYR A 461 -18.22 -26.40 -21.45
C TYR A 461 -18.52 -26.64 -22.94
N PRO A 462 -17.52 -26.81 -23.85
CA PRO A 462 -17.77 -27.06 -25.23
C PRO A 462 -18.11 -28.52 -25.49
N SER A 463 -18.97 -28.77 -26.48
CA SER A 463 -19.30 -30.13 -26.94
C SER A 463 -18.13 -30.87 -27.62
N GLY A 464 -17.05 -30.15 -27.96
CA GLY A 464 -15.85 -30.72 -28.54
C GLY A 464 -14.67 -29.74 -28.46
N ARG A 465 -13.47 -30.24 -28.67
CA ARG A 465 -12.22 -29.45 -28.65
C ARG A 465 -11.49 -29.63 -29.98
N LEU A 466 -10.81 -28.57 -30.39
CA LEU A 466 -9.89 -28.67 -31.50
C LEU A 466 -8.67 -29.51 -31.07
N ALA A 467 -8.64 -30.77 -31.43
CA ALA A 467 -7.56 -31.71 -31.20
C ALA A 467 -6.57 -31.73 -32.39
N PRO A 468 -5.33 -32.22 -32.22
CA PRO A 468 -4.42 -32.37 -33.34
C PRO A 468 -4.98 -33.20 -34.51
N GLU A 469 -5.85 -34.15 -34.20
CA GLU A 469 -6.50 -35.06 -35.13
C GLU A 469 -7.73 -34.46 -35.81
N THR A 470 -8.22 -33.31 -35.32
CA THR A 470 -9.40 -32.65 -35.90
C THR A 470 -9.13 -32.28 -37.35
N ARG A 471 -9.91 -32.86 -38.26
CA ARG A 471 -9.81 -32.59 -39.71
C ARG A 471 -10.61 -31.32 -40.04
N LEU A 472 -9.95 -30.40 -40.73
CA LEU A 472 -10.48 -29.12 -41.16
C LEU A 472 -10.49 -29.05 -42.67
N VAL A 473 -11.45 -28.29 -43.21
CA VAL A 473 -11.64 -28.05 -44.64
C VAL A 473 -12.09 -26.61 -44.85
N LEU A 474 -11.80 -26.03 -46.00
CA LEU A 474 -12.37 -24.74 -46.40
C LEU A 474 -13.91 -24.79 -46.39
N ALA A 475 -14.54 -23.73 -45.95
CA ALA A 475 -16.00 -23.64 -45.95
C ALA A 475 -16.55 -23.66 -47.38
N PRO A 476 -17.73 -24.23 -47.61
CA PRO A 476 -18.36 -24.24 -48.92
C PRO A 476 -18.46 -22.84 -49.55
N GLY A 477 -18.12 -22.75 -50.85
CA GLY A 477 -18.09 -21.48 -51.57
C GLY A 477 -16.74 -20.75 -51.53
N LEU A 478 -15.75 -21.25 -50.81
CA LEU A 478 -14.35 -20.79 -50.86
C LEU A 478 -13.56 -21.76 -51.78
N ALA A 479 -13.15 -21.26 -52.94
CA ALA A 479 -12.54 -22.10 -53.98
C ALA A 479 -11.08 -22.53 -53.61
N ASP A 480 -10.35 -21.67 -52.94
CA ASP A 480 -8.93 -21.83 -52.64
C ASP A 480 -8.50 -21.00 -51.41
N ALA A 481 -7.23 -21.09 -51.04
CA ALA A 481 -6.65 -20.34 -49.94
C ALA A 481 -6.71 -18.82 -50.15
N ALA A 482 -6.61 -18.36 -51.39
CA ALA A 482 -6.65 -16.92 -51.69
C ALA A 482 -8.06 -16.35 -51.43
N ALA A 483 -9.10 -17.06 -51.88
CA ALA A 483 -10.51 -16.70 -51.63
C ALA A 483 -10.82 -16.73 -50.12
N ALA A 484 -10.30 -17.73 -49.40
CA ALA A 484 -10.42 -17.84 -47.95
C ALA A 484 -9.71 -16.69 -47.21
N LEU A 485 -8.51 -16.31 -47.65
CA LEU A 485 -7.76 -15.18 -47.06
C LEU A 485 -8.48 -13.85 -47.32
N ALA A 486 -8.99 -13.63 -48.54
CA ALA A 486 -9.80 -12.45 -48.84
C ALA A 486 -11.04 -12.37 -47.94
N ARG A 487 -11.71 -13.51 -47.69
CA ARG A 487 -12.83 -13.61 -46.76
C ARG A 487 -12.40 -13.23 -45.30
N VAL A 488 -11.26 -13.73 -44.83
CA VAL A 488 -10.69 -13.36 -43.53
C VAL A 488 -10.47 -11.85 -43.44
N GLN A 489 -9.87 -11.24 -44.44
CA GLN A 489 -9.61 -9.79 -44.47
C GLN A 489 -10.90 -8.97 -44.45
N ALA A 490 -11.89 -9.37 -45.24
CA ALA A 490 -13.22 -8.74 -45.25
C ALA A 490 -13.90 -8.83 -43.87
N LEU A 491 -13.83 -10.00 -43.21
CA LEU A 491 -14.40 -10.21 -41.88
C LEU A 491 -13.66 -9.38 -40.80
N LEU A 492 -12.35 -9.26 -40.89
CA LEU A 492 -11.57 -8.46 -39.97
C LEU A 492 -11.86 -6.94 -40.06
N ALA A 493 -12.43 -6.49 -41.17
CA ALA A 493 -12.88 -5.10 -41.33
C ALA A 493 -14.26 -4.83 -40.70
N VAL A 494 -15.01 -5.88 -40.32
CA VAL A 494 -16.33 -5.74 -39.69
C VAL A 494 -16.18 -5.56 -38.19
N THR A 495 -16.75 -4.49 -37.67
CA THR A 495 -16.74 -4.21 -36.23
C THR A 495 -17.38 -5.36 -35.44
N GLY A 496 -16.69 -5.82 -34.39
CA GLY A 496 -17.18 -6.87 -33.49
C GLY A 496 -16.78 -8.30 -33.88
N ILE A 497 -16.38 -8.56 -35.14
CA ILE A 497 -15.94 -9.91 -35.57
C ILE A 497 -14.63 -10.31 -34.86
N ALA A 498 -13.72 -9.37 -34.66
CA ALA A 498 -12.45 -9.59 -33.97
C ALA A 498 -12.29 -8.56 -32.84
N ALA A 499 -13.03 -8.74 -31.74
CA ALA A 499 -13.00 -7.86 -30.57
C ALA A 499 -11.60 -7.70 -29.96
N ARG A 500 -10.74 -8.70 -30.11
CA ARG A 500 -9.35 -8.71 -29.60
C ARG A 500 -8.41 -9.08 -30.78
N ARG A 501 -8.35 -8.19 -31.78
CA ARG A 501 -7.56 -8.40 -32.99
C ARG A 501 -6.08 -8.68 -32.72
N GLU A 502 -5.54 -8.09 -31.68
CA GLU A 502 -4.15 -8.28 -31.27
C GLU A 502 -3.82 -9.73 -30.81
N LEU A 503 -4.84 -10.54 -30.54
CA LEU A 503 -4.68 -11.97 -30.21
C LEU A 503 -4.66 -12.88 -31.45
N LEU A 504 -5.08 -12.36 -32.59
CA LEU A 504 -5.04 -13.09 -33.85
C LEU A 504 -3.64 -13.02 -34.49
N PRO A 505 -3.23 -14.00 -35.31
CA PRO A 505 -1.94 -13.96 -35.98
C PRO A 505 -1.91 -12.92 -37.11
N SER A 506 -0.75 -12.73 -37.72
CA SER A 506 -0.58 -11.88 -38.91
C SER A 506 -1.26 -12.47 -40.12
N THR A 507 -1.44 -11.65 -41.19
CA THR A 507 -2.03 -12.07 -42.47
C THR A 507 -1.23 -13.21 -43.09
N GLU A 508 0.09 -13.15 -43.06
CA GLU A 508 0.98 -14.22 -43.59
C GLU A 508 0.78 -15.54 -42.83
N SER A 509 0.52 -15.48 -41.52
CA SER A 509 0.23 -16.68 -40.75
C SER A 509 -1.15 -17.26 -41.07
N PHE A 510 -2.15 -16.45 -41.34
CA PHE A 510 -3.43 -16.94 -41.85
C PHE A 510 -3.27 -17.56 -43.24
N GLN A 511 -2.54 -16.92 -44.13
CA GLN A 511 -2.23 -17.43 -45.44
C GLN A 511 -1.58 -18.82 -45.35
N MET A 512 -0.53 -18.97 -44.58
CA MET A 512 0.14 -20.26 -44.38
C MET A 512 -0.81 -21.38 -43.89
N LEU A 513 -1.71 -21.08 -42.94
CA LEU A 513 -2.70 -22.05 -42.47
C LEU A 513 -3.70 -22.46 -43.54
N LEU A 514 -4.13 -21.52 -44.40
CA LEU A 514 -5.11 -21.75 -45.46
C LEU A 514 -4.49 -22.49 -46.65
N GLU A 515 -3.24 -22.17 -47.03
CA GLU A 515 -2.49 -22.90 -48.06
C GLU A 515 -2.32 -24.39 -47.70
N GLY A 516 -2.18 -24.71 -46.40
CA GLY A 516 -2.16 -26.11 -45.95
C GLY A 516 -3.45 -26.91 -46.21
N LEU A 517 -4.50 -26.27 -46.71
CA LEU A 517 -5.80 -26.88 -47.06
C LEU A 517 -6.08 -26.93 -48.57
N GLU A 518 -5.18 -26.45 -49.43
CA GLU A 518 -5.35 -26.44 -50.88
C GLU A 518 -5.44 -27.85 -51.49
N ALA A 519 -4.72 -28.79 -50.88
CA ALA A 519 -4.78 -30.20 -51.30
C ALA A 519 -6.01 -30.96 -50.77
N GLY A 520 -6.88 -30.29 -50.02
CA GLY A 520 -8.06 -30.89 -49.41
C GLY A 520 -8.03 -30.88 -47.87
N PRO A 521 -8.88 -31.66 -47.19
CA PRO A 521 -8.99 -31.68 -45.75
C PRO A 521 -7.68 -32.07 -45.07
N ALA A 522 -7.21 -31.26 -44.10
CA ALA A 522 -6.00 -31.50 -43.30
C ALA A 522 -6.31 -31.54 -41.82
N THR A 523 -5.49 -32.23 -41.04
CA THR A 523 -5.62 -32.22 -39.56
C THR A 523 -5.03 -30.94 -38.98
N ALA A 524 -5.57 -30.49 -37.86
CA ALA A 524 -5.04 -29.31 -37.14
C ALA A 524 -3.55 -29.50 -36.79
N GLY A 525 -3.14 -30.75 -36.45
CA GLY A 525 -1.75 -31.08 -36.19
C GLY A 525 -0.85 -30.91 -37.42
N ALA A 526 -1.31 -31.32 -38.60
CA ALA A 526 -0.59 -31.15 -39.86
C ALA A 526 -0.43 -29.67 -40.24
N LEU A 527 -1.49 -28.88 -40.08
CA LEU A 527 -1.47 -27.42 -40.32
C LEU A 527 -0.52 -26.65 -39.39
N LEU A 528 -0.24 -27.19 -38.21
CA LEU A 528 0.67 -26.60 -37.23
C LEU A 528 2.08 -27.24 -37.28
N ALA A 529 2.31 -28.22 -38.11
CA ALA A 529 3.60 -28.89 -38.22
C ALA A 529 4.72 -27.89 -38.58
N GLY A 530 5.89 -28.02 -37.91
CA GLY A 530 6.99 -27.11 -38.13
C GLY A 530 6.87 -25.72 -37.47
N THR A 531 5.72 -25.43 -36.82
CA THR A 531 5.54 -24.16 -36.14
C THR A 531 6.43 -24.09 -34.87
N PRO A 532 7.18 -23.00 -34.67
CA PRO A 532 7.96 -22.82 -33.43
C PRO A 532 7.06 -22.89 -32.19
N PRO A 533 7.52 -23.50 -31.07
CA PRO A 533 6.71 -23.69 -29.87
C PRO A 533 6.04 -22.40 -29.31
N GLY A 534 6.73 -21.26 -29.43
CA GLY A 534 6.18 -19.96 -29.00
C GLY A 534 5.03 -19.41 -29.85
N ARG A 535 4.89 -19.87 -31.11
CA ARG A 535 3.80 -19.44 -32.02
C ARG A 535 2.65 -20.44 -32.09
N ALA A 536 2.90 -21.72 -31.81
CA ALA A 536 1.91 -22.79 -31.95
C ALA A 536 0.59 -22.53 -31.20
N PRO A 537 0.57 -22.05 -29.93
CA PRO A 537 -0.70 -21.76 -29.25
C PRO A 537 -1.54 -20.68 -29.93
N ARG A 538 -0.91 -19.68 -30.53
CA ARG A 538 -1.61 -18.58 -31.23
C ARG A 538 -2.24 -19.09 -32.54
N LEU A 539 -1.51 -19.89 -33.29
CA LEU A 539 -2.00 -20.49 -34.53
C LEU A 539 -3.10 -21.52 -34.27
N HIS A 540 -2.96 -22.32 -33.23
CA HIS A 540 -4.02 -23.24 -32.80
C HIS A 540 -5.36 -22.53 -32.52
N ARG A 541 -5.29 -21.41 -31.76
CA ARG A 541 -6.48 -20.59 -31.54
C ARG A 541 -7.01 -19.93 -32.81
N ALA A 542 -6.14 -19.61 -33.75
CA ALA A 542 -6.54 -19.06 -35.06
C ALA A 542 -7.35 -20.06 -35.87
N LEU A 543 -7.01 -21.36 -35.87
CA LEU A 543 -7.82 -22.40 -36.49
C LEU A 543 -9.23 -22.45 -35.89
N ALA A 544 -9.38 -22.41 -34.60
CA ALA A 544 -10.69 -22.36 -33.94
C ALA A 544 -11.46 -21.07 -34.29
N TRP A 545 -10.76 -19.93 -34.41
CA TRP A 545 -11.38 -18.67 -34.83
C TRP A 545 -11.85 -18.74 -36.32
N LEU A 546 -11.06 -19.34 -37.21
CA LEU A 546 -11.45 -19.55 -38.61
C LEU A 546 -12.70 -20.42 -38.72
N VAL A 547 -12.85 -21.42 -37.84
CA VAL A 547 -14.10 -22.22 -37.75
C VAL A 547 -15.26 -21.36 -37.23
N LYS A 548 -15.03 -20.54 -36.23
CA LYS A 548 -16.04 -19.63 -35.64
C LYS A 548 -16.62 -18.67 -36.69
N VAL A 549 -15.80 -18.19 -37.62
CA VAL A 549 -16.20 -17.20 -38.62
C VAL A 549 -16.57 -17.84 -39.99
N ASP A 550 -16.75 -19.14 -40.01
CA ASP A 550 -17.14 -19.92 -41.18
C ASP A 550 -16.21 -19.71 -42.41
N VAL A 551 -14.93 -19.66 -42.14
CA VAL A 551 -13.87 -19.77 -43.15
C VAL A 551 -13.38 -21.21 -43.23
N LEU A 552 -13.34 -21.90 -42.10
CA LEU A 552 -13.10 -23.34 -42.01
C LEU A 552 -14.32 -24.06 -41.45
N ARG A 553 -14.43 -25.34 -41.77
CA ARG A 553 -15.36 -26.26 -41.13
C ARG A 553 -14.65 -27.54 -40.71
N GLN A 554 -15.20 -28.20 -39.72
CA GLN A 554 -14.76 -29.54 -39.35
C GLN A 554 -15.24 -30.51 -40.46
N ALA A 555 -14.33 -31.25 -41.06
CA ALA A 555 -14.70 -32.29 -42.01
C ALA A 555 -15.40 -33.42 -41.24
N ARG A 556 -16.65 -33.72 -41.64
CA ARG A 556 -17.36 -34.89 -41.13
C ARG A 556 -17.00 -36.05 -42.02
N ASP A 557 -16.67 -37.20 -41.45
CA ASP A 557 -16.61 -38.42 -42.24
C ASP A 557 -18.00 -38.63 -42.84
N ALA A 558 -18.04 -38.97 -44.14
CA ALA A 558 -19.29 -39.30 -44.78
C ALA A 558 -19.95 -40.46 -44.02
N ALA A 559 -21.15 -40.21 -43.48
CA ALA A 559 -21.89 -41.22 -42.71
C ALA A 559 -22.26 -42.39 -43.62
#